data_b65114ca809091fe86b145f4ae1b63bd
#
_entry.id   b65114ca809091fe86b145f4ae1b63bd
#
_cell.length_a   1.000
_cell.length_b   1.000
_cell.length_c   1.000
_cell.angle_alpha   90.00
_cell.angle_beta   90.00
_cell.angle_gamma   90.00
#
_symmetry.space_group_name_H-M   'P 1'
#
loop_
_entity.id
_entity.type
_entity.pdbx_description
1 polymer ?
#
loop_
_entity_poly.entity_id
_entity_poly.type
_entity_poly.pdbx_seq_one_letter_code
_entity_poly.pdbx_strand_id
1 'polypeptide(L)'
;MAAVSTLTDYVQAYQPDIERVLISSEEIQGKLAEMGEQISADYEGSSLLLVGVLKGAFVVMADLARYVRLPLEFDFMAVSSYGAATKTSGVVRILKDLDHDLEGMDVLLVEDIVDSGLTLKYLLKNLAARKPASLEVAALLRKTGIQKVPLDIRYVGFDIPPDFVVGYGLDFAERYRNLPYIATLKPEAYGG
;
A
#
# COMPACT_ATOMS: atom_id res chain seq x y z
N MET A 1 -36.72 -10.94 -5.05
CA MET A 1 -35.47 -10.84 -4.28
C MET A 1 -34.34 -11.06 -5.26
N ALA A 2 -33.56 -10.00 -5.56
CA ALA A 2 -32.36 -10.18 -6.36
C ALA A 2 -31.36 -11.04 -5.55
N ALA A 3 -30.80 -12.07 -6.18
CA ALA A 3 -29.75 -12.88 -5.58
C ALA A 3 -28.59 -11.94 -5.17
N VAL A 4 -28.16 -12.02 -3.93
CA VAL A 4 -26.93 -11.36 -3.49
C VAL A 4 -25.81 -12.00 -4.31
N SER A 5 -25.22 -11.23 -5.23
CA SER A 5 -24.05 -11.65 -5.99
C SER A 5 -22.97 -12.09 -4.99
N THR A 6 -22.52 -13.32 -5.10
CA THR A 6 -21.47 -13.83 -4.21
C THR A 6 -20.14 -13.17 -4.57
N LEU A 7 -19.21 -13.09 -3.62
CA LEU A 7 -17.83 -12.61 -3.85
C LEU A 7 -17.19 -13.21 -5.12
N THR A 8 -17.63 -14.40 -5.51
CA THR A 8 -17.18 -15.14 -6.70
C THR A 8 -17.57 -14.47 -8.01
N ASP A 9 -18.75 -13.81 -8.06
CA ASP A 9 -19.31 -13.33 -9.33
C ASP A 9 -18.57 -12.11 -9.91
N TYR A 10 -18.13 -11.17 -9.07
CA TYR A 10 -17.38 -10.02 -9.57
C TYR A 10 -15.92 -10.38 -9.90
N VAL A 11 -15.32 -11.33 -9.19
CA VAL A 11 -13.98 -11.85 -9.51
C VAL A 11 -14.00 -12.50 -10.90
N GLN A 12 -15.07 -13.24 -11.25
CA GLN A 12 -15.24 -13.83 -12.57
C GLN A 12 -15.31 -12.77 -13.68
N ALA A 13 -15.85 -11.58 -13.43
CA ALA A 13 -15.92 -10.51 -14.41
C ALA A 13 -14.53 -10.00 -14.85
N TYR A 14 -13.52 -10.12 -14.00
CA TYR A 14 -12.14 -9.72 -14.30
C TYR A 14 -11.26 -10.87 -14.82
N GLN A 15 -11.71 -12.11 -14.71
CA GLN A 15 -10.94 -13.30 -15.14
C GLN A 15 -10.42 -13.22 -16.61
N PRO A 16 -11.16 -12.67 -17.59
CA PRO A 16 -10.65 -12.53 -18.94
C PRO A 16 -9.38 -11.69 -19.04
N ASP A 17 -9.22 -10.68 -18.16
CA ASP A 17 -8.12 -9.73 -18.17
C ASP A 17 -6.90 -10.23 -17.39
N ILE A 18 -7.10 -11.19 -16.47
CA ILE A 18 -6.04 -11.71 -15.59
C ILE A 18 -5.14 -12.70 -16.34
N GLU A 19 -3.84 -12.47 -16.30
CA GLU A 19 -2.84 -13.40 -16.81
C GLU A 19 -2.55 -14.49 -15.77
N ARG A 20 -2.16 -14.06 -14.56
CA ARG A 20 -1.91 -14.97 -13.42
C ARG A 20 -2.13 -14.27 -12.09
N VAL A 21 -2.54 -15.04 -11.09
CA VAL A 21 -2.51 -14.63 -9.69
C VAL A 21 -1.07 -14.77 -9.19
N LEU A 22 -0.50 -13.69 -8.70
CA LEU A 22 0.86 -13.64 -8.18
C LEU A 22 0.90 -13.97 -6.69
N ILE A 23 -0.06 -13.43 -5.92
CA ILE A 23 -0.21 -13.66 -4.48
C ILE A 23 -1.70 -13.83 -4.21
N SER A 24 -2.06 -14.94 -3.60
CA SER A 24 -3.45 -15.26 -3.26
C SER A 24 -3.97 -14.44 -2.08
N SER A 25 -5.29 -14.41 -1.90
CA SER A 25 -5.93 -13.77 -0.76
C SER A 25 -5.45 -14.36 0.56
N GLU A 26 -5.32 -15.67 0.63
CA GLU A 26 -4.89 -16.42 1.81
C GLU A 26 -3.45 -16.06 2.20
N GLU A 27 -2.54 -15.97 1.21
CA GLU A 27 -1.15 -15.55 1.44
C GLU A 27 -1.08 -14.12 1.96
N ILE A 28 -1.89 -13.20 1.40
CA ILE A 28 -1.97 -11.81 1.86
C ILE A 28 -2.43 -11.75 3.32
N GLN A 29 -3.53 -12.42 3.65
CA GLN A 29 -4.08 -12.41 5.02
C GLN A 29 -3.10 -13.01 6.03
N GLY A 30 -2.44 -14.12 5.67
CA GLY A 30 -1.39 -14.72 6.50
C GLY A 30 -0.22 -13.75 6.75
N LYS A 31 0.24 -13.06 5.71
CA LYS A 31 1.34 -12.09 5.82
C LYS A 31 0.95 -10.87 6.65
N LEU A 32 -0.27 -10.36 6.49
CA LEU A 32 -0.75 -9.24 7.31
C LEU A 32 -0.87 -9.63 8.79
N ALA A 33 -1.26 -10.86 9.08
CA ALA A 33 -1.28 -11.36 10.46
C ALA A 33 0.13 -11.39 11.07
N GLU A 34 1.14 -11.90 10.34
CA GLU A 34 2.55 -11.89 10.76
C GLU A 34 3.05 -10.45 11.01
N MET A 35 2.79 -9.55 10.07
CA MET A 35 3.17 -8.13 10.19
C MET A 35 2.47 -7.46 11.38
N GLY A 36 1.18 -7.72 11.58
CA GLY A 36 0.41 -7.17 12.71
C GLY A 36 0.93 -7.63 14.06
N GLU A 37 1.34 -8.90 14.18
CA GLU A 37 1.98 -9.43 15.39
C GLU A 37 3.33 -8.76 15.66
N GLN A 38 4.17 -8.60 14.64
CA GLN A 38 5.47 -7.94 14.76
C GLN A 38 5.30 -6.46 15.16
N ILE A 39 4.41 -5.71 14.49
CA ILE A 39 4.12 -4.32 14.82
C ILE A 39 3.61 -4.20 16.27
N SER A 40 2.72 -5.11 16.70
CA SER A 40 2.20 -5.12 18.06
C SER A 40 3.27 -5.31 19.11
N ALA A 41 4.25 -6.18 18.84
CA ALA A 41 5.39 -6.40 19.73
C ALA A 41 6.36 -5.22 19.76
N ASP A 42 6.66 -4.64 18.58
CA ASP A 42 7.63 -3.55 18.45
C ASP A 42 7.15 -2.24 19.10
N TYR A 43 5.83 -2.03 19.17
CA TYR A 43 5.21 -0.83 19.73
C TYR A 43 4.42 -1.12 21.03
N GLU A 44 4.74 -2.21 21.73
CA GLU A 44 4.07 -2.55 22.99
C GLU A 44 4.11 -1.40 23.99
N GLY A 45 2.95 -1.02 24.51
CA GLY A 45 2.79 0.09 25.46
C GLY A 45 2.67 1.48 24.85
N SER A 46 2.76 1.60 23.52
CA SER A 46 2.57 2.87 22.79
C SER A 46 1.20 2.95 22.12
N SER A 47 0.81 4.17 21.74
CA SER A 47 -0.22 4.41 20.74
C SER A 47 0.46 4.62 19.39
N LEU A 48 -0.14 4.12 18.30
CA LEU A 48 0.44 4.17 16.96
C LEU A 48 -0.50 4.88 15.99
N LEU A 49 0.01 5.89 15.29
CA LEU A 49 -0.69 6.51 14.18
C LEU A 49 -0.36 5.78 12.88
N LEU A 50 -1.36 5.15 12.28
CA LEU A 50 -1.25 4.60 10.92
C LEU A 50 -1.56 5.69 9.90
N VAL A 51 -0.63 5.93 8.99
CA VAL A 51 -0.79 6.89 7.90
C VAL A 51 -0.84 6.14 6.57
N GLY A 52 -2.01 6.13 5.93
CA GLY A 52 -2.20 5.48 4.62
C GLY A 52 -2.00 6.44 3.46
N VAL A 53 -1.28 6.01 2.42
CA VAL A 53 -1.13 6.80 1.19
C VAL A 53 -2.21 6.43 0.18
N LEU A 54 -3.14 7.35 -0.06
CA LEU A 54 -4.27 7.15 -0.97
C LEU A 54 -3.82 7.20 -2.45
N LYS A 55 -4.43 6.38 -3.35
CA LYS A 55 -5.60 5.51 -3.04
C LYS A 55 -5.20 4.07 -2.67
N GLY A 56 -4.08 3.55 -3.14
CA GLY A 56 -3.74 2.13 -3.11
C GLY A 56 -3.72 1.52 -1.70
N ALA A 57 -3.11 2.20 -0.73
CA ALA A 57 -2.89 1.67 0.61
C ALA A 57 -4.16 1.48 1.47
N PHE A 58 -5.35 1.98 1.04
CA PHE A 58 -6.53 1.92 1.91
C PHE A 58 -6.96 0.50 2.27
N VAL A 59 -6.85 -0.46 1.34
CA VAL A 59 -7.23 -1.85 1.58
C VAL A 59 -6.25 -2.51 2.54
N VAL A 60 -4.97 -2.39 2.24
CA VAL A 60 -3.89 -2.93 3.08
C VAL A 60 -3.96 -2.39 4.50
N MET A 61 -4.14 -1.07 4.66
CA MET A 61 -4.20 -0.43 5.96
C MET A 61 -5.41 -0.88 6.78
N ALA A 62 -6.58 -1.01 6.13
CA ALA A 62 -7.80 -1.45 6.78
C ALA A 62 -7.71 -2.89 7.31
N ASP A 63 -7.07 -3.78 6.55
CA ASP A 63 -6.91 -5.17 6.96
C ASP A 63 -5.76 -5.32 7.97
N LEU A 64 -4.59 -4.70 7.74
CA LEU A 64 -3.47 -4.71 8.67
C LEU A 64 -3.88 -4.24 10.07
N ALA A 65 -4.65 -3.16 10.16
CA ALA A 65 -5.12 -2.60 11.42
C ALA A 65 -5.90 -3.60 12.31
N ARG A 66 -6.56 -4.59 11.71
CA ARG A 66 -7.31 -5.62 12.44
C ARG A 66 -6.41 -6.66 13.07
N TYR A 67 -5.16 -6.79 12.61
CA TYR A 67 -4.16 -7.69 13.17
C TYR A 67 -3.27 -7.01 14.20
N VAL A 68 -3.21 -5.68 14.24
CA VAL A 68 -2.45 -4.92 15.24
C VAL A 68 -3.22 -4.83 16.54
N ARG A 69 -2.60 -5.24 17.66
CA ARG A 69 -3.22 -5.33 19.00
C ARG A 69 -2.80 -4.16 19.89
N LEU A 70 -2.82 -2.94 19.34
CA LEU A 70 -2.49 -1.70 20.01
C LEU A 70 -3.62 -0.68 19.83
N PRO A 71 -3.72 0.35 20.68
CA PRO A 71 -4.51 1.52 20.35
C PRO A 71 -3.99 2.16 19.07
N LEU A 72 -4.87 2.34 18.08
CA LEU A 72 -4.52 2.88 16.76
C LEU A 72 -5.29 4.17 16.50
N GLU A 73 -4.59 5.14 15.96
CA GLU A 73 -5.15 6.29 15.28
C GLU A 73 -4.92 6.16 13.77
N PHE A 74 -5.71 6.87 12.97
CA PHE A 74 -5.68 6.74 11.52
C PHE A 74 -5.66 8.11 10.88
N ASP A 75 -4.81 8.28 9.87
CA ASP A 75 -4.84 9.43 8.99
C ASP A 75 -4.46 9.02 7.56
N PHE A 76 -4.71 9.90 6.62
CA PHE A 76 -4.47 9.63 5.21
C PHE A 76 -3.77 10.80 4.54
N MET A 77 -2.82 10.47 3.67
CA MET A 77 -2.24 11.41 2.71
C MET A 77 -2.68 11.05 1.30
N ALA A 78 -2.83 12.04 0.45
CA ALA A 78 -2.96 11.82 -0.98
C ALA A 78 -1.85 12.58 -1.71
N VAL A 79 -1.19 11.88 -2.61
CA VAL A 79 -0.11 12.45 -3.43
C VAL A 79 -0.36 12.17 -4.91
N SER A 80 0.12 13.09 -5.76
CA SER A 80 0.22 12.85 -7.20
C SER A 80 1.69 12.88 -7.60
N SER A 81 2.12 11.84 -8.33
CA SER A 81 3.38 11.89 -9.06
C SER A 81 3.15 12.70 -10.34
N TYR A 82 3.70 13.89 -10.44
CA TYR A 82 3.62 14.68 -11.67
C TYR A 82 4.56 14.06 -12.71
N GLY A 83 3.99 13.45 -13.79
CA GLY A 83 4.79 13.02 -14.93
C GLY A 83 4.58 11.60 -15.44
N ALA A 84 3.36 11.07 -15.47
CA ALA A 84 3.08 9.81 -16.18
C ALA A 84 3.28 9.91 -17.73
N ALA A 85 3.51 11.08 -18.28
CA ALA A 85 3.59 11.29 -19.73
C ALA A 85 4.94 11.76 -20.29
N THR A 86 5.86 12.33 -19.49
CA THR A 86 7.19 12.73 -20.01
C THR A 86 8.24 12.80 -18.90
N LYS A 87 9.38 12.14 -19.11
CA LYS A 87 10.66 12.19 -18.40
C LYS A 87 10.68 12.93 -17.03
N THR A 88 10.51 12.18 -15.97
CA THR A 88 11.19 12.31 -14.66
C THR A 88 11.50 13.74 -14.14
N SER A 89 10.53 14.45 -13.62
CA SER A 89 10.86 15.57 -12.71
C SER A 89 10.95 15.14 -11.24
N GLY A 90 10.47 13.96 -10.86
CA GLY A 90 10.50 13.51 -9.46
C GLY A 90 9.71 14.41 -8.49
N VAL A 91 8.91 15.32 -9.01
CA VAL A 91 8.10 16.22 -8.18
C VAL A 91 6.87 15.49 -7.70
N VAL A 92 6.81 15.26 -6.41
CA VAL A 92 5.63 14.74 -5.70
C VAL A 92 4.84 15.95 -5.18
N ARG A 93 3.54 16.00 -5.47
CA ARG A 93 2.63 17.01 -4.95
C ARG A 93 1.70 16.37 -3.92
N ILE A 94 1.65 16.95 -2.72
CA ILE A 94 0.67 16.57 -1.70
C ILE A 94 -0.67 17.20 -2.11
N LEU A 95 -1.69 16.36 -2.27
CA LEU A 95 -3.07 16.75 -2.60
C LEU A 95 -3.95 16.85 -1.34
N LYS A 96 -3.76 15.91 -0.40
CA LYS A 96 -4.29 15.94 0.97
C LYS A 96 -3.13 15.71 1.93
N ASP A 97 -2.99 16.60 2.89
CA ASP A 97 -2.06 16.47 4.00
C ASP A 97 -2.75 15.84 5.22
N LEU A 98 -1.95 15.47 6.22
CA LEU A 98 -2.44 14.93 7.48
C LEU A 98 -3.23 15.98 8.26
N ASP A 99 -4.23 15.51 8.97
CA ASP A 99 -5.00 16.32 9.92
C ASP A 99 -4.34 16.32 11.31
N HIS A 100 -3.47 15.32 11.60
CA HIS A 100 -2.73 15.18 12.85
C HIS A 100 -1.44 16.00 12.87
N ASP A 101 -1.14 16.56 14.06
CA ASP A 101 0.22 17.00 14.37
C ASP A 101 1.05 15.77 14.77
N LEU A 102 2.22 15.60 14.14
CA LEU A 102 3.05 14.40 14.34
C LEU A 102 4.06 14.54 15.48
N GLU A 103 4.23 15.73 16.08
CA GLU A 103 5.28 15.95 17.08
C GLU A 103 5.11 14.99 18.27
N GLY A 104 6.11 14.14 18.46
CA GLY A 104 6.14 13.15 19.56
C GLY A 104 5.26 11.91 19.36
N MET A 105 4.60 11.73 18.21
CA MET A 105 3.81 10.53 17.91
C MET A 105 4.67 9.41 17.31
N ASP A 106 4.32 8.16 17.60
CA ASP A 106 4.81 7.01 16.85
C ASP A 106 3.98 6.87 15.56
N VAL A 107 4.65 6.92 14.40
CA VAL A 107 4.02 6.96 13.09
C VAL A 107 4.45 5.77 12.24
N LEU A 108 3.48 5.06 11.69
CA LEU A 108 3.70 3.98 10.72
C LEU A 108 3.05 4.36 9.38
N LEU A 109 3.88 4.67 8.38
CA LEU A 109 3.43 4.92 7.02
C LEU A 109 3.11 3.59 6.33
N VAL A 110 1.89 3.45 5.83
CA VAL A 110 1.41 2.22 5.17
C VAL A 110 1.30 2.47 3.66
N GLU A 111 1.98 1.62 2.90
CA GLU A 111 1.98 1.61 1.43
C GLU A 111 1.50 0.26 0.90
N ASP A 112 0.79 0.30 -0.22
CA ASP A 112 0.43 -0.89 -0.98
C ASP A 112 1.64 -1.47 -1.71
N ILE A 113 2.40 -0.62 -2.40
CA ILE A 113 3.57 -1.02 -3.19
C ILE A 113 4.68 0.03 -3.17
N VAL A 114 5.90 -0.43 -2.96
CA VAL A 114 7.11 0.37 -3.15
C VAL A 114 7.78 -0.03 -4.46
N ASP A 115 7.74 0.89 -5.42
CA ASP A 115 8.35 0.75 -6.74
C ASP A 115 9.77 1.36 -6.75
N SER A 116 10.00 2.49 -7.40
CA SER A 116 11.30 3.17 -7.44
C SER A 116 11.75 3.76 -6.08
N GLY A 117 10.83 3.93 -5.16
CA GLY A 117 11.04 4.49 -3.83
C GLY A 117 11.11 6.02 -3.78
N LEU A 118 11.04 6.73 -4.92
CA LEU A 118 11.18 8.19 -4.95
C LEU A 118 10.06 8.92 -4.20
N THR A 119 8.82 8.48 -4.38
CA THR A 119 7.64 9.03 -3.69
C THR A 119 7.76 8.81 -2.19
N LEU A 120 8.06 7.58 -1.78
CA LEU A 120 8.22 7.22 -0.38
C LEU A 120 9.34 8.04 0.30
N LYS A 121 10.50 8.18 -0.36
CA LYS A 121 11.60 9.02 0.16
C LYS A 121 11.17 10.47 0.37
N TYR A 122 10.40 11.02 -0.56
CA TYR A 122 9.87 12.39 -0.42
C TYR A 122 8.93 12.49 0.79
N LEU A 123 8.00 11.54 0.93
CA LEU A 123 7.05 11.50 2.05
C LEU A 123 7.78 11.37 3.39
N LEU A 124 8.72 10.44 3.51
CA LEU A 124 9.50 10.26 4.74
C LEU A 124 10.26 11.53 5.13
N LYS A 125 10.88 12.22 4.15
CA LYS A 125 11.54 13.50 4.42
C LYS A 125 10.57 14.58 4.93
N ASN A 126 9.37 14.66 4.36
CA ASN A 126 8.34 15.62 4.75
C ASN A 126 7.81 15.32 6.17
N LEU A 127 7.50 14.05 6.44
CA LEU A 127 6.95 13.62 7.73
C LEU A 127 7.99 13.71 8.86
N ALA A 128 9.25 13.34 8.60
CA ALA A 128 10.34 13.45 9.58
C ALA A 128 10.59 14.90 10.03
N ALA A 129 10.36 15.89 9.13
CA ALA A 129 10.48 17.31 9.48
C ALA A 129 9.44 17.77 10.51
N ARG A 130 8.38 16.99 10.75
CA ARG A 130 7.32 17.26 11.74
C ARG A 130 7.63 16.65 13.11
N LYS A 131 8.84 16.10 13.29
CA LYS A 131 9.40 15.57 14.56
C LYS A 131 8.55 14.48 15.24
N PRO A 132 8.10 13.44 14.54
CA PRO A 132 7.50 12.29 15.20
C PRO A 132 8.51 11.64 16.17
N ALA A 133 8.03 10.91 17.18
CA ALA A 133 8.88 10.12 18.07
C ALA A 133 9.53 8.96 17.32
N SER A 134 8.77 8.31 16.45
CA SER A 134 9.28 7.34 15.48
C SER A 134 8.54 7.50 14.14
N LEU A 135 9.22 7.13 13.03
CA LEU A 135 8.63 7.11 11.69
C LEU A 135 9.16 5.90 10.94
N GLU A 136 8.30 4.90 10.80
CA GLU A 136 8.62 3.64 10.15
C GLU A 136 7.68 3.38 8.97
N VAL A 137 8.00 2.38 8.15
CA VAL A 137 7.23 2.04 6.96
C VAL A 137 6.79 0.58 7.00
N ALA A 138 5.52 0.35 6.66
CA ALA A 138 4.97 -0.95 6.33
C ALA A 138 4.52 -0.94 4.86
N ALA A 139 5.07 -1.82 4.04
CA ALA A 139 4.70 -1.99 2.64
C ALA A 139 4.23 -3.42 2.38
N LEU A 140 3.05 -3.58 1.76
CA LEU A 140 2.60 -4.92 1.38
C LEU A 140 3.51 -5.51 0.31
N LEU A 141 3.84 -4.71 -0.71
CA LEU A 141 4.68 -5.14 -1.82
C LEU A 141 5.92 -4.26 -1.95
N ARG A 142 7.07 -4.91 -2.25
CA ARG A 142 8.30 -4.23 -2.65
C ARG A 142 8.80 -4.83 -3.95
N LYS A 143 8.87 -4.04 -5.03
CA LYS A 143 9.50 -4.48 -6.29
C LYS A 143 11.01 -4.54 -6.12
N THR A 144 11.63 -5.62 -6.53
CA THR A 144 13.09 -5.81 -6.44
C THR A 144 13.80 -5.32 -7.70
N GLY A 145 15.04 -4.84 -7.53
CA GLY A 145 15.92 -4.49 -8.64
C GLY A 145 15.64 -3.17 -9.36
N ILE A 146 14.63 -2.41 -8.95
CA ILE A 146 14.26 -1.13 -9.60
C ILE A 146 14.29 0.08 -8.66
N GLN A 147 14.66 -0.11 -7.40
CA GLN A 147 14.83 1.00 -6.46
C GLN A 147 15.89 1.98 -6.98
N LYS A 148 15.55 3.26 -7.01
CA LYS A 148 16.43 4.35 -7.39
C LYS A 148 17.11 5.04 -6.21
N VAL A 149 16.62 4.73 -5.01
CA VAL A 149 17.10 5.33 -3.76
C VAL A 149 17.13 4.27 -2.66
N PRO A 150 18.10 4.35 -1.73
CA PRO A 150 18.07 3.51 -0.56
C PRO A 150 16.88 3.91 0.32
N LEU A 151 16.14 2.91 0.78
CA LEU A 151 15.02 3.04 1.71
C LEU A 151 15.16 1.95 2.77
N ASP A 152 14.97 2.35 4.01
CA ASP A 152 14.74 1.41 5.10
C ASP A 152 13.23 1.21 5.22
N ILE A 153 12.77 -0.02 4.99
CA ILE A 153 11.37 -0.41 5.11
C ILE A 153 11.31 -1.50 6.17
N ARG A 154 10.80 -1.14 7.33
CA ARG A 154 10.86 -2.02 8.50
C ARG A 154 9.98 -3.26 8.33
N TYR A 155 8.79 -3.11 7.77
CA TYR A 155 7.84 -4.20 7.57
C TYR A 155 7.55 -4.37 6.09
N VAL A 156 8.02 -5.48 5.50
CA VAL A 156 7.79 -5.82 4.10
C VAL A 156 6.98 -7.10 4.03
N GLY A 157 5.84 -7.03 3.35
CA GLY A 157 5.01 -8.20 3.11
C GLY A 157 5.66 -9.15 2.13
N PHE A 158 5.80 -8.71 0.87
CA PHE A 158 6.33 -9.55 -0.20
C PHE A 158 7.31 -8.77 -1.07
N ASP A 159 8.42 -9.43 -1.40
CA ASP A 159 9.30 -9.00 -2.50
C ASP A 159 8.78 -9.59 -3.81
N ILE A 160 8.54 -8.73 -4.81
CA ILE A 160 8.03 -9.14 -6.11
C ILE A 160 8.94 -8.68 -7.25
N PRO A 161 8.91 -9.35 -8.42
CA PRO A 161 9.57 -8.86 -9.62
C PRO A 161 8.96 -7.52 -10.07
N PRO A 162 9.62 -6.78 -11.01
CA PRO A 162 9.15 -5.47 -11.46
C PRO A 162 7.94 -5.51 -12.40
N ASP A 163 7.12 -6.55 -12.32
CA ASP A 163 5.90 -6.70 -13.10
C ASP A 163 4.88 -5.62 -12.73
N PHE A 164 4.01 -5.29 -13.69
CA PHE A 164 2.84 -4.47 -13.40
C PHE A 164 1.77 -5.34 -12.75
N VAL A 165 1.31 -4.93 -11.58
CA VAL A 165 0.37 -5.71 -10.77
C VAL A 165 -0.87 -4.90 -10.42
N VAL A 166 -2.00 -5.59 -10.27
CA VAL A 166 -3.30 -5.05 -9.87
C VAL A 166 -3.91 -5.89 -8.75
N GLY A 167 -4.94 -5.35 -8.14
CA GLY A 167 -5.69 -6.01 -7.07
C GLY A 167 -5.26 -5.55 -5.69
N TYR A 168 -6.07 -5.84 -4.70
CA TYR A 168 -5.87 -5.52 -3.29
C TYR A 168 -5.50 -4.03 -3.04
N GLY A 169 -6.26 -3.12 -3.67
CA GLY A 169 -6.03 -1.67 -3.63
C GLY A 169 -5.33 -1.12 -4.88
N LEU A 170 -4.48 -1.93 -5.53
CA LEU A 170 -3.78 -1.55 -6.76
C LEU A 170 -4.71 -1.55 -7.98
N ASP A 171 -4.47 -0.63 -8.91
CA ASP A 171 -5.33 -0.45 -10.07
C ASP A 171 -4.61 -0.43 -11.42
N PHE A 172 -5.43 -0.61 -12.45
CA PHE A 172 -5.18 -0.15 -13.80
C PHE A 172 -6.42 0.61 -14.28
N ALA A 173 -6.26 1.89 -14.65
CA ALA A 173 -7.34 2.78 -15.09
C ALA A 173 -8.55 2.81 -14.13
N GLU A 174 -8.29 2.94 -12.83
CA GLU A 174 -9.26 2.94 -11.70
C GLU A 174 -10.05 1.63 -11.54
N ARG A 175 -9.65 0.54 -12.22
CA ARG A 175 -10.27 -0.79 -12.11
C ARG A 175 -9.39 -1.73 -11.30
N TYR A 176 -9.94 -2.87 -10.89
CA TYR A 176 -9.28 -4.02 -10.22
C TYR A 176 -8.94 -3.83 -8.73
N ARG A 177 -9.08 -2.63 -8.13
CA ARG A 177 -8.72 -2.40 -6.71
C ARG A 177 -9.45 -3.32 -5.73
N ASN A 178 -10.65 -3.80 -6.11
CA ASN A 178 -11.50 -4.68 -5.30
C ASN A 178 -11.19 -6.17 -5.46
N LEU A 179 -10.21 -6.58 -6.25
CA LEU A 179 -9.77 -7.97 -6.29
C LEU A 179 -9.13 -8.35 -4.95
N PRO A 180 -9.43 -9.55 -4.40
CA PRO A 180 -8.93 -9.96 -3.08
C PRO A 180 -7.50 -10.50 -3.11
N TYR A 181 -6.86 -10.51 -4.27
CA TYR A 181 -5.52 -11.04 -4.54
C TYR A 181 -4.70 -10.05 -5.37
N ILE A 182 -3.41 -10.31 -5.52
CA ILE A 182 -2.52 -9.58 -6.44
C ILE A 182 -2.34 -10.41 -7.70
N ALA A 183 -2.47 -9.76 -8.86
CA ALA A 183 -2.38 -10.42 -10.17
C ALA A 183 -1.65 -9.56 -11.20
N THR A 184 -1.18 -10.20 -12.28
CA THR A 184 -0.75 -9.54 -13.52
C THR A 184 -1.88 -9.55 -14.53
N LEU A 185 -1.90 -8.55 -15.41
CA LEU A 185 -2.87 -8.45 -16.50
C LEU A 185 -2.27 -9.00 -17.79
N LYS A 186 -3.12 -9.57 -18.63
CA LYS A 186 -2.76 -9.94 -20.01
C LYS A 186 -2.43 -8.69 -20.83
N PRO A 187 -1.53 -8.79 -21.83
CA PRO A 187 -1.19 -7.66 -22.71
C PRO A 187 -2.41 -6.98 -23.36
N GLU A 188 -3.44 -7.75 -23.69
CA GLU A 188 -4.66 -7.26 -24.33
C GLU A 188 -5.46 -6.32 -23.42
N ALA A 189 -5.34 -6.48 -22.10
CA ALA A 189 -6.00 -5.62 -21.11
C ALA A 189 -5.42 -4.19 -21.07
N TYR A 190 -4.19 -3.98 -21.56
CA TYR A 190 -3.55 -2.66 -21.65
C TYR A 190 -3.88 -1.89 -22.91
N GLY A 191 -4.45 -2.52 -23.94
CA GLY A 191 -4.56 -2.03 -25.30
C GLY A 191 -5.98 -1.68 -25.76
N GLY A 192 -6.92 -1.49 -24.83
CA GLY A 192 -8.28 -1.08 -25.17
C GLY A 192 -8.48 0.42 -25.21
#